data_3ec36a8291581f8fe35136cacdf16573
#
_entry.id   3ec36a8291581f8fe35136cacdf16573
#
_cell.length_a   1.000
_cell.length_b   1.000
_cell.length_c   1.000
_cell.angle_alpha   90.00
_cell.angle_beta   90.00
_cell.angle_gamma   90.00
#
_symmetry.space_group_name_H-M   'P 1'
#
loop_
_entity.id
_entity.type
_entity.pdbx_description
1 polymer ?
#
loop_
_entity_poly.entity_id
_entity_poly.type
_entity_poly.pdbx_seq_one_letter_code
_entity_poly.pdbx_strand_id
1 'polypeptide(L)'
;INALQQANQLLKYSPIPVVAAPTGRALGGGCEIILHCNHTRALAESYIGLVEVGVGLVPAGGGCKELLLRHGADVATQKAGKTGGPFTPVRKAFETIAVATVSTSAVEAQELRFLRKSDAITVNRDLLLRDAKADAIKLADAQAGGKWQPAQPQQLLLPGVGARLVLEQQVEGMLSVGRISEHDALVASHLAHVLIGGDCSPVEPVTEQYVLDLEREAFLALCATEKTQERMQAILMTGKPLRN
;
A
#
# COMPACT_ATOMS: atom_id res chain seq x y z
N ILE A 1 3.89 -5.13 -14.66
CA ILE A 1 3.94 -4.17 -13.54
C ILE A 1 3.79 -2.74 -14.07
N ASN A 2 4.62 -2.28 -14.99
CA ASN A 2 4.57 -0.90 -15.49
C ASN A 2 3.17 -0.46 -15.95
N ALA A 3 2.46 -1.30 -16.72
CA ALA A 3 1.09 -1.01 -17.14
C ALA A 3 0.11 -0.85 -15.96
N LEU A 4 0.25 -1.65 -14.90
CA LEU A 4 -0.55 -1.53 -13.69
C LEU A 4 -0.23 -0.22 -12.94
N GLN A 5 1.06 0.12 -12.80
CA GLN A 5 1.47 1.39 -12.21
C GLN A 5 0.88 2.58 -12.96
N GLN A 6 0.97 2.58 -14.30
CA GLN A 6 0.40 3.63 -15.13
C GLN A 6 -1.13 3.74 -14.99
N ALA A 7 -1.84 2.61 -15.00
CA ALA A 7 -3.28 2.59 -14.81
C ALA A 7 -3.67 3.17 -13.43
N ASN A 8 -2.97 2.78 -12.38
CA ASN A 8 -3.20 3.30 -11.02
C ASN A 8 -2.91 4.80 -10.92
N GLN A 9 -1.85 5.28 -11.57
CA GLN A 9 -1.56 6.73 -11.64
C GLN A 9 -2.66 7.49 -12.39
N LEU A 10 -3.21 6.93 -13.48
CA LEU A 10 -4.35 7.53 -14.19
C LEU A 10 -5.60 7.63 -13.31
N LEU A 11 -5.86 6.63 -12.45
CA LEU A 11 -6.96 6.70 -11.48
C LEU A 11 -6.71 7.80 -10.45
N LYS A 12 -5.50 7.89 -9.90
CA LYS A 12 -5.15 8.85 -8.84
C LYS A 12 -5.22 10.30 -9.32
N TYR A 13 -4.69 10.55 -10.52
CA TYR A 13 -4.60 11.89 -11.11
C TYR A 13 -5.68 12.17 -12.15
N SER A 14 -6.74 11.38 -12.12
CA SER A 14 -7.89 11.59 -12.98
C SER A 14 -8.43 13.02 -12.84
N PRO A 15 -8.72 13.71 -13.97
CA PRO A 15 -9.32 15.05 -13.94
C PRO A 15 -10.76 15.05 -13.41
N ILE A 16 -11.37 13.88 -13.30
CA ILE A 16 -12.71 13.67 -12.72
C ILE A 16 -12.61 12.77 -11.50
N PRO A 17 -13.53 12.89 -10.51
CA PRO A 17 -13.50 12.03 -9.32
C PRO A 17 -13.66 10.55 -9.66
N VAL A 18 -12.80 9.73 -9.07
CA VAL A 18 -12.85 8.26 -9.15
C VAL A 18 -13.18 7.71 -7.77
N VAL A 19 -14.28 6.94 -7.67
CA VAL A 19 -14.76 6.34 -6.42
C VAL A 19 -14.70 4.82 -6.52
N ALA A 20 -13.94 4.17 -5.63
CA ALA A 20 -13.95 2.72 -5.49
C ALA A 20 -15.11 2.26 -4.60
N ALA A 21 -15.69 1.11 -4.93
CA ALA A 21 -16.76 0.47 -4.15
C ALA A 21 -16.41 -1.00 -3.82
N PRO A 22 -15.36 -1.24 -2.99
CA PRO A 22 -14.94 -2.60 -2.68
C PRO A 22 -15.98 -3.36 -1.85
N THR A 23 -16.09 -4.66 -2.16
CA THR A 23 -16.88 -5.64 -1.42
C THR A 23 -16.16 -6.98 -1.39
N GLY A 24 -16.24 -7.71 -0.28
CA GLY A 24 -15.55 -8.98 -0.12
C GLY A 24 -14.03 -8.79 -0.02
N ARG A 25 -13.27 -9.45 -0.89
CA ARG A 25 -11.80 -9.42 -0.85
C ARG A 25 -11.24 -8.48 -1.92
N ALA A 26 -10.53 -7.46 -1.48
CA ALA A 26 -9.76 -6.55 -2.31
C ALA A 26 -8.28 -6.63 -1.90
N LEU A 27 -7.59 -7.64 -2.39
CA LEU A 27 -6.24 -8.02 -1.98
C LEU A 27 -5.22 -7.75 -3.09
N GLY A 28 -3.97 -7.49 -2.72
CA GLY A 28 -2.88 -7.27 -3.66
C GLY A 28 -3.20 -6.12 -4.62
N GLY A 29 -3.09 -6.36 -5.93
CA GLY A 29 -3.43 -5.37 -6.96
C GLY A 29 -4.84 -4.76 -6.82
N GLY A 30 -5.81 -5.50 -6.28
CA GLY A 30 -7.14 -4.96 -5.95
C GLY A 30 -7.09 -3.91 -4.84
N CYS A 31 -6.25 -4.12 -3.83
CA CYS A 31 -5.96 -3.12 -2.81
C CYS A 31 -5.25 -1.90 -3.43
N GLU A 32 -4.27 -2.12 -4.32
CA GLU A 32 -3.53 -1.04 -4.98
C GLU A 32 -4.45 -0.14 -5.81
N ILE A 33 -5.45 -0.70 -6.53
CA ILE A 33 -6.47 0.09 -7.23
C ILE A 33 -7.24 0.97 -6.25
N ILE A 34 -7.71 0.43 -5.12
CA ILE A 34 -8.43 1.20 -4.09
C ILE A 34 -7.56 2.33 -3.54
N LEU A 35 -6.28 2.04 -3.28
CA LEU A 35 -5.33 3.02 -2.75
C LEU A 35 -5.18 4.24 -3.67
N HIS A 36 -5.34 4.07 -4.99
CA HIS A 36 -5.21 5.13 -5.99
C HIS A 36 -6.52 5.83 -6.36
N CYS A 37 -7.68 5.37 -5.89
CA CYS A 37 -8.94 6.10 -6.10
C CYS A 37 -9.01 7.35 -5.23
N ASN A 38 -9.73 8.38 -5.71
CA ASN A 38 -9.85 9.65 -4.98
C ASN A 38 -10.69 9.50 -3.71
N HIS A 39 -11.66 8.60 -3.73
CA HIS A 39 -12.51 8.26 -2.60
C HIS A 39 -12.90 6.78 -2.66
N THR A 40 -13.20 6.21 -1.50
CA THR A 40 -13.68 4.83 -1.39
C THR A 40 -14.95 4.78 -0.56
N ARG A 41 -15.95 4.08 -1.08
CA ARG A 41 -17.14 3.66 -0.37
C ARG A 41 -17.05 2.15 -0.15
N ALA A 42 -16.53 1.71 0.99
CA ALA A 42 -16.32 0.29 1.26
C ALA A 42 -17.56 -0.36 1.88
N LEU A 43 -17.83 -1.63 1.54
CA LEU A 43 -18.74 -2.44 2.33
C LEU A 43 -18.11 -2.72 3.70
N ALA A 44 -18.91 -2.67 4.78
CA ALA A 44 -18.42 -2.84 6.15
C ALA A 44 -17.60 -4.13 6.35
N GLU A 45 -17.99 -5.23 5.71
CA GLU A 45 -17.34 -6.54 5.76
C GLU A 45 -16.32 -6.75 4.63
N SER A 46 -15.56 -5.72 4.28
CA SER A 46 -14.51 -5.83 3.25
C SER A 46 -13.17 -6.26 3.86
N TYR A 47 -12.49 -7.18 3.17
CA TYR A 47 -11.14 -7.65 3.47
C TYR A 47 -10.17 -6.96 2.52
N ILE A 48 -9.35 -6.06 3.02
CA ILE A 48 -8.46 -5.23 2.21
C ILE A 48 -7.03 -5.40 2.70
N GLY A 49 -6.07 -5.62 1.81
CA GLY A 49 -4.67 -5.77 2.19
C GLY A 49 -3.72 -5.98 1.03
N LEU A 50 -2.46 -5.66 1.27
CA LEU A 50 -1.33 -5.94 0.39
C LEU A 50 -0.73 -7.29 0.81
N VAL A 51 -0.89 -8.30 -0.03
CA VAL A 51 -0.59 -9.70 0.31
C VAL A 51 0.54 -10.31 -0.52
N GLU A 52 1.21 -9.52 -1.32
CA GLU A 52 2.23 -9.93 -2.27
C GLU A 52 3.37 -10.68 -1.60
N VAL A 53 3.74 -10.31 -0.37
CA VAL A 53 4.82 -10.99 0.38
C VAL A 53 4.49 -12.45 0.68
N GLY A 54 3.20 -12.80 0.76
CA GLY A 54 2.75 -14.18 0.92
C GLY A 54 3.08 -15.10 -0.26
N VAL A 55 3.32 -14.53 -1.44
CA VAL A 55 3.76 -15.24 -2.65
C VAL A 55 5.22 -14.95 -3.02
N GLY A 56 5.98 -14.34 -2.10
CA GLY A 56 7.40 -14.06 -2.31
C GLY A 56 7.69 -12.80 -3.12
N LEU A 57 6.74 -11.86 -3.21
CA LEU A 57 6.86 -10.61 -3.97
C LEU A 57 6.65 -9.39 -3.05
N VAL A 58 6.95 -8.21 -3.54
CA VAL A 58 6.54 -6.94 -2.92
C VAL A 58 5.38 -6.32 -3.70
N PRO A 59 4.52 -5.50 -3.06
CA PRO A 59 3.56 -4.68 -3.79
C PRO A 59 4.29 -3.80 -4.80
N ALA A 60 3.86 -3.84 -6.06
CA ALA A 60 4.56 -3.12 -7.13
C ALA A 60 3.64 -2.33 -8.08
N GLY A 61 2.36 -2.26 -7.78
CA GLY A 61 1.41 -1.38 -8.46
C GLY A 61 1.26 -0.01 -7.77
N GLY A 62 2.12 0.33 -6.82
CA GLY A 62 2.11 1.56 -6.05
C GLY A 62 1.64 1.39 -4.60
N GLY A 63 1.48 0.16 -4.13
CA GLY A 63 1.02 -0.12 -2.76
C GLY A 63 1.98 0.38 -1.68
N CYS A 64 3.27 0.17 -1.84
CA CYS A 64 4.31 0.69 -0.93
C CYS A 64 4.28 2.23 -0.90
N LYS A 65 4.29 2.84 -2.07
CA LYS A 65 4.24 4.29 -2.25
C LYS A 65 3.01 4.90 -1.57
N GLU A 66 1.83 4.34 -1.79
CA GLU A 66 0.59 4.88 -1.21
C GLU A 66 0.55 4.76 0.31
N LEU A 67 1.03 3.66 0.90
CA LEU A 67 1.11 3.56 2.36
C LEU A 67 2.12 4.54 2.95
N LEU A 68 3.26 4.77 2.28
CA LEU A 68 4.21 5.80 2.70
C LEU A 68 3.57 7.19 2.72
N LEU A 69 2.85 7.57 1.66
CA LEU A 69 2.14 8.85 1.57
C LEU A 69 1.07 8.98 2.66
N ARG A 70 0.27 7.95 2.89
CA ARG A 70 -0.82 7.96 3.88
C ARG A 70 -0.29 8.05 5.31
N HIS A 71 0.74 7.28 5.66
CA HIS A 71 1.39 7.37 6.97
C HIS A 71 2.17 8.68 7.14
N GLY A 72 2.78 9.21 6.07
CA GLY A 72 3.42 10.51 6.07
C GLY A 72 2.43 11.65 6.36
N ALA A 73 1.27 11.63 5.72
CA ALA A 73 0.19 12.59 5.98
C ALA A 73 -0.30 12.55 7.44
N ASP A 74 -0.41 11.34 8.03
CA ASP A 74 -0.76 11.19 9.45
C ASP A 74 0.28 11.85 10.37
N VAL A 75 1.57 11.66 10.09
CA VAL A 75 2.65 12.27 10.87
C VAL A 75 2.62 13.79 10.74
N ALA A 76 2.41 14.31 9.54
CA ALA A 76 2.33 15.76 9.28
C ALA A 76 1.17 16.43 10.01
N THR A 77 0.08 15.72 10.29
CA THR A 77 -1.10 16.23 10.99
C THR A 77 -1.03 16.06 12.51
N GLN A 78 -0.07 15.29 13.03
CA GLN A 78 0.08 15.06 14.46
C GLN A 78 0.85 16.20 15.15
N LYS A 79 0.49 16.47 16.42
CA LYS A 79 1.26 17.41 17.26
C LYS A 79 2.67 16.85 17.49
N ALA A 80 3.65 17.75 17.55
CA ALA A 80 5.03 17.40 17.90
C ALA A 80 5.06 16.54 19.18
N GLY A 81 5.86 15.47 19.17
CA GLY A 81 5.98 14.51 20.27
C GLY A 81 5.01 13.31 20.22
N LYS A 82 4.03 13.29 19.30
CA LYS A 82 3.13 12.13 19.08
C LYS A 82 3.43 11.33 17.82
N THR A 83 4.48 11.69 17.10
CA THR A 83 4.81 11.13 15.79
C THR A 83 5.46 9.74 15.85
N GLY A 84 5.90 9.28 17.02
CA GLY A 84 6.55 7.98 17.16
C GLY A 84 7.97 7.91 16.58
N GLY A 85 8.60 9.06 16.29
CA GLY A 85 9.96 9.15 15.75
C GLY A 85 10.02 9.36 14.23
N PRO A 86 11.23 9.65 13.69
CA PRO A 86 11.41 10.10 12.31
C PRO A 86 11.10 9.04 11.25
N PHE A 87 11.15 7.77 11.62
CA PHE A 87 10.94 6.64 10.69
C PHE A 87 9.53 6.05 10.78
N THR A 88 8.60 6.69 11.48
CA THR A 88 7.26 6.17 11.73
C THR A 88 6.49 5.79 10.47
N PRO A 89 6.46 6.58 9.38
CA PRO A 89 5.76 6.19 8.15
C PRO A 89 6.31 4.90 7.55
N VAL A 90 7.63 4.81 7.45
CA VAL A 90 8.35 3.66 6.88
C VAL A 90 8.12 2.41 7.74
N ARG A 91 8.28 2.52 9.06
CA ARG A 91 8.09 1.41 9.98
C ARG A 91 6.65 0.87 9.95
N LYS A 92 5.64 1.75 9.98
CA LYS A 92 4.23 1.33 9.92
C LYS A 92 3.88 0.67 8.60
N ALA A 93 4.35 1.21 7.47
CA ALA A 93 4.15 0.58 6.18
C ALA A 93 4.82 -0.80 6.14
N PHE A 94 6.05 -0.91 6.64
CA PHE A 94 6.77 -2.18 6.73
C PHE A 94 6.02 -3.20 7.60
N GLU A 95 5.64 -2.84 8.84
CA GLU A 95 4.91 -3.71 9.77
C GLU A 95 3.60 -4.24 9.16
N THR A 96 2.91 -3.43 8.35
CA THR A 96 1.65 -3.83 7.70
C THR A 96 1.89 -4.76 6.51
N ILE A 97 2.87 -4.44 5.65
CA ILE A 97 3.11 -5.19 4.40
C ILE A 97 3.90 -6.48 4.67
N ALA A 98 4.96 -6.43 5.49
CA ALA A 98 5.88 -7.55 5.69
C ALA A 98 5.23 -8.83 6.24
N VAL A 99 4.08 -8.71 6.88
CA VAL A 99 3.30 -9.85 7.40
C VAL A 99 2.00 -10.09 6.64
N ALA A 100 1.84 -9.46 5.46
CA ALA A 100 0.65 -9.55 4.63
C ALA A 100 -0.65 -9.28 5.41
N THR A 101 -0.67 -8.22 6.21
CA THR A 101 -1.84 -7.87 7.02
C THR A 101 -3.05 -7.61 6.12
N VAL A 102 -4.15 -8.26 6.44
CA VAL A 102 -5.45 -8.07 5.78
C VAL A 102 -6.45 -7.59 6.83
N SER A 103 -7.13 -6.49 6.54
CA SER A 103 -8.23 -6.03 7.40
C SER A 103 -9.41 -7.01 7.35
N THR A 104 -10.09 -7.18 8.46
CA THR A 104 -11.31 -7.99 8.59
C THR A 104 -12.59 -7.17 8.45
N SER A 105 -12.44 -5.85 8.36
CA SER A 105 -13.53 -4.90 8.19
C SER A 105 -13.03 -3.61 7.52
N ALA A 106 -13.97 -2.81 7.00
CA ALA A 106 -13.66 -1.48 6.47
C ALA A 106 -13.16 -0.51 7.55
N VAL A 107 -13.59 -0.67 8.80
CA VAL A 107 -13.11 0.14 9.93
C VAL A 107 -11.65 -0.17 10.21
N GLU A 108 -11.29 -1.44 10.31
CA GLU A 108 -9.88 -1.86 10.48
C GLU A 108 -9.03 -1.44 9.28
N ALA A 109 -9.58 -1.48 8.05
CA ALA A 109 -8.88 -0.98 6.87
C ALA A 109 -8.55 0.53 6.96
N GLN A 110 -9.38 1.33 7.65
CA GLN A 110 -9.07 2.73 7.96
C GLN A 110 -7.94 2.85 8.99
N GLU A 111 -7.88 1.97 9.99
CA GLU A 111 -6.81 1.95 10.99
C GLU A 111 -5.47 1.57 10.35
N LEU A 112 -5.48 0.58 9.47
CA LEU A 112 -4.31 0.11 8.70
C LEU A 112 -3.91 1.04 7.54
N ARG A 113 -4.68 2.08 7.27
CA ARG A 113 -4.47 3.05 6.17
C ARG A 113 -4.66 2.47 4.76
N PHE A 114 -5.28 1.32 4.63
CA PHE A 114 -5.80 0.85 3.33
C PHE A 114 -7.00 1.70 2.87
N LEU A 115 -7.75 2.25 3.81
CA LEU A 115 -8.75 3.29 3.58
C LEU A 115 -8.33 4.58 4.31
N ARG A 116 -8.74 5.73 3.76
CA ARG A 116 -8.57 7.03 4.43
C ARG A 116 -9.64 7.16 5.51
N LYS A 117 -9.37 7.96 6.54
CA LYS A 117 -10.41 8.31 7.54
C LYS A 117 -11.62 9.01 6.93
N SER A 118 -11.43 9.69 5.80
CA SER A 118 -12.49 10.35 5.04
C SER A 118 -13.27 9.42 4.12
N ASP A 119 -12.80 8.20 3.89
CA ASP A 119 -13.50 7.21 3.09
C ASP A 119 -14.73 6.72 3.86
N ALA A 120 -15.78 6.39 3.11
CA ALA A 120 -17.07 6.09 3.69
C ALA A 120 -17.37 4.59 3.71
N ILE A 121 -18.23 4.19 4.63
CA ILE A 121 -18.60 2.78 4.85
C ILE A 121 -20.09 2.62 4.64
N THR A 122 -20.49 1.59 3.89
CA THR A 122 -21.88 1.15 3.73
C THR A 122 -22.05 -0.22 4.37
N VAL A 123 -23.08 -0.39 5.19
CA VAL A 123 -23.36 -1.67 5.89
C VAL A 123 -24.18 -2.61 5.02
N ASN A 124 -25.20 -2.08 4.33
CA ASN A 124 -26.06 -2.88 3.46
C ASN A 124 -25.44 -3.00 2.07
N ARG A 125 -25.11 -4.24 1.67
CA ARG A 125 -24.50 -4.54 0.38
C ARG A 125 -25.31 -4.05 -0.82
N ASP A 126 -26.65 -4.15 -0.76
CA ASP A 126 -27.53 -3.75 -1.87
C ASP A 126 -27.52 -2.25 -2.13
N LEU A 127 -27.06 -1.47 -1.14
CA LEU A 127 -26.97 -0.02 -1.24
C LEU A 127 -25.58 0.48 -1.65
N LEU A 128 -24.56 -0.39 -1.69
CA LEU A 128 -23.17 -0.01 -1.90
C LEU A 128 -22.96 0.81 -3.17
N LEU A 129 -23.45 0.33 -4.31
CA LEU A 129 -23.29 1.03 -5.60
C LEU A 129 -24.07 2.32 -5.66
N ARG A 130 -25.28 2.36 -5.06
CA ARG A 130 -26.08 3.58 -4.93
C ARG A 130 -25.30 4.65 -4.14
N ASP A 131 -24.75 4.26 -3.02
CA ASP A 131 -24.04 5.17 -2.12
C ASP A 131 -22.71 5.62 -2.76
N ALA A 132 -21.97 4.73 -3.41
CA ALA A 132 -20.74 5.08 -4.13
C ALA A 132 -21.01 6.05 -5.30
N LYS A 133 -22.12 5.83 -6.04
CA LYS A 133 -22.57 6.76 -7.08
C LYS A 133 -22.93 8.13 -6.51
N ALA A 134 -23.61 8.17 -5.36
CA ALA A 134 -23.93 9.42 -4.68
C ALA A 134 -22.67 10.18 -4.25
N ASP A 135 -21.64 9.49 -3.76
CA ASP A 135 -20.35 10.10 -3.45
C ASP A 135 -19.66 10.65 -4.70
N ALA A 136 -19.67 9.90 -5.82
CA ALA A 136 -19.07 10.36 -7.07
C ALA A 136 -19.77 11.64 -7.58
N ILE A 137 -21.10 11.70 -7.55
CA ILE A 137 -21.87 12.89 -7.91
C ILE A 137 -21.53 14.06 -6.98
N LYS A 138 -21.51 13.82 -5.66
CA LYS A 138 -21.16 14.85 -4.67
C LYS A 138 -19.76 15.43 -4.91
N LEU A 139 -18.79 14.59 -5.27
CA LEU A 139 -17.43 15.06 -5.59
C LEU A 139 -17.38 15.83 -6.89
N ALA A 140 -18.14 15.40 -7.92
CA ALA A 140 -18.24 16.10 -9.19
C ALA A 140 -18.91 17.49 -9.03
N ASP A 141 -19.97 17.58 -8.23
CA ASP A 141 -20.62 18.85 -7.89
C ASP A 141 -19.67 19.76 -7.09
N ALA A 142 -18.89 19.18 -6.16
CA ALA A 142 -17.87 19.91 -5.42
C ALA A 142 -16.74 20.41 -6.34
N GLN A 143 -16.37 19.65 -7.36
CA GLN A 143 -15.41 20.07 -8.39
C GLN A 143 -15.98 21.24 -9.22
N ALA A 144 -17.20 21.13 -9.70
CA ALA A 144 -17.87 22.20 -10.45
C ALA A 144 -18.00 23.49 -9.62
N GLY A 145 -18.19 23.37 -8.30
CA GLY A 145 -18.20 24.48 -7.34
C GLY A 145 -16.82 24.93 -6.85
N GLY A 146 -15.71 24.41 -7.39
CA GLY A 146 -14.34 24.74 -7.01
C GLY A 146 -13.91 24.24 -5.63
N LYS A 147 -14.71 23.36 -4.98
CA LYS A 147 -14.45 22.82 -3.64
C LYS A 147 -13.66 21.51 -3.64
N TRP A 148 -13.56 20.84 -4.76
CA TRP A 148 -12.73 19.65 -4.97
C TRP A 148 -11.81 19.88 -6.17
N GLN A 149 -10.59 19.41 -6.05
CA GLN A 149 -9.58 19.48 -7.11
C GLN A 149 -8.94 18.11 -7.30
N PRO A 150 -8.56 17.74 -8.53
CA PRO A 150 -7.76 16.55 -8.80
C PRO A 150 -6.49 16.52 -7.93
N ALA A 151 -6.11 15.34 -7.49
CA ALA A 151 -4.86 15.15 -6.76
C ALA A 151 -3.68 15.62 -7.63
N GLN A 152 -2.66 16.18 -6.97
CA GLN A 152 -1.41 16.56 -7.62
C GLN A 152 -0.29 15.62 -7.19
N PRO A 153 0.69 15.34 -8.08
CA PRO A 153 1.86 14.55 -7.73
C PRO A 153 2.54 15.10 -6.47
N GLN A 154 2.90 14.18 -5.58
CA GLN A 154 3.53 14.52 -4.31
C GLN A 154 5.01 14.13 -4.34
N GLN A 155 5.77 14.77 -3.48
CA GLN A 155 7.14 14.38 -3.18
C GLN A 155 7.18 13.71 -1.80
N LEU A 156 8.07 12.74 -1.66
CA LEU A 156 8.27 12.01 -0.41
C LEU A 156 9.68 12.33 0.11
N LEU A 157 9.77 12.69 1.38
CA LEU A 157 11.04 12.75 2.09
C LEU A 157 11.24 11.40 2.77
N LEU A 158 12.17 10.60 2.27
CA LEU A 158 12.43 9.25 2.74
C LEU A 158 13.81 9.19 3.43
N PRO A 159 13.96 8.31 4.44
CA PRO A 159 15.16 8.29 5.27
C PRO A 159 16.40 7.69 4.60
N GLY A 160 16.26 7.06 3.43
CA GLY A 160 17.35 6.38 2.76
C GLY A 160 18.04 5.35 3.68
N VAL A 161 19.34 5.22 3.54
CA VAL A 161 20.14 4.28 4.33
C VAL A 161 20.06 4.50 5.86
N GLY A 162 19.63 5.69 6.30
CA GLY A 162 19.51 6.01 7.73
C GLY A 162 18.51 5.14 8.50
N ALA A 163 17.48 4.62 7.84
CA ALA A 163 16.50 3.72 8.45
C ALA A 163 16.75 2.24 8.15
N ARG A 164 17.72 1.90 7.31
CA ARG A 164 18.01 0.51 6.89
C ARG A 164 18.23 -0.40 8.08
N LEU A 165 19.13 -0.04 8.97
CA LEU A 165 19.50 -0.86 10.12
C LEU A 165 18.30 -1.19 11.03
N VAL A 166 17.37 -0.24 11.18
CA VAL A 166 16.17 -0.46 12.02
C VAL A 166 15.27 -1.55 11.44
N LEU A 167 15.07 -1.56 10.12
CA LEU A 167 14.24 -2.56 9.46
C LEU A 167 14.98 -3.91 9.34
N GLU A 168 16.28 -3.90 9.05
CA GLU A 168 17.09 -5.11 9.01
C GLU A 168 17.11 -5.83 10.37
N GLN A 169 17.22 -5.12 11.48
CA GLN A 169 17.11 -5.69 12.81
C GLN A 169 15.73 -6.31 13.09
N GLN A 170 14.65 -5.73 12.57
CA GLN A 170 13.32 -6.33 12.67
C GLN A 170 13.24 -7.65 11.88
N VAL A 171 13.77 -7.67 10.65
CA VAL A 171 13.82 -8.88 9.81
C VAL A 171 14.65 -9.97 10.50
N GLU A 172 15.87 -9.64 10.95
CA GLU A 172 16.75 -10.56 11.65
C GLU A 172 16.13 -11.11 12.93
N GLY A 173 15.45 -10.25 13.70
CA GLY A 173 14.71 -10.66 14.90
C GLY A 173 13.59 -11.67 14.58
N MET A 174 12.85 -11.49 13.50
CA MET A 174 11.81 -12.44 13.07
C MET A 174 12.43 -13.77 12.57
N LEU A 175 13.54 -13.70 11.85
CA LEU A 175 14.24 -14.86 11.32
C LEU A 175 14.86 -15.70 12.46
N SER A 176 15.54 -15.06 13.42
CA SER A 176 16.23 -15.73 14.53
C SER A 176 15.30 -16.54 15.45
N VAL A 177 14.04 -16.12 15.57
CA VAL A 177 13.01 -16.86 16.33
C VAL A 177 12.19 -17.82 15.46
N GLY A 178 12.58 -18.02 14.19
CA GLY A 178 11.89 -18.94 13.26
C GLY A 178 10.47 -18.51 12.86
N ARG A 179 10.17 -17.21 12.99
CA ARG A 179 8.85 -16.66 12.65
C ARG A 179 8.66 -16.50 11.13
N ILE A 180 9.76 -16.31 10.42
CA ILE A 180 9.85 -16.20 8.97
C ILE A 180 10.92 -17.13 8.43
N SER A 181 10.80 -17.57 7.16
CA SER A 181 11.83 -18.32 6.44
C SER A 181 12.94 -17.40 5.94
N GLU A 182 14.07 -17.98 5.50
CA GLU A 182 15.15 -17.23 4.84
C GLU A 182 14.64 -16.48 3.59
N HIS A 183 13.72 -17.10 2.86
CA HIS A 183 13.14 -16.46 1.68
C HIS A 183 12.18 -15.32 2.06
N ASP A 184 11.40 -15.46 3.14
CA ASP A 184 10.62 -14.34 3.68
C ASP A 184 11.51 -13.18 4.12
N ALA A 185 12.69 -13.48 4.71
CA ALA A 185 13.67 -12.46 5.09
C ALA A 185 14.23 -11.73 3.84
N LEU A 186 14.51 -12.46 2.75
CA LEU A 186 14.91 -11.85 1.48
C LEU A 186 13.82 -10.90 0.95
N VAL A 187 12.56 -11.35 0.91
CA VAL A 187 11.42 -10.53 0.47
C VAL A 187 11.26 -9.29 1.35
N ALA A 188 11.36 -9.45 2.67
CA ALA A 188 11.28 -8.36 3.63
C ALA A 188 12.44 -7.35 3.48
N SER A 189 13.65 -7.81 3.11
CA SER A 189 14.79 -6.94 2.83
C SER A 189 14.56 -6.09 1.56
N HIS A 190 14.02 -6.69 0.50
CA HIS A 190 13.60 -5.94 -0.68
C HIS A 190 12.50 -4.92 -0.38
N LEU A 191 11.51 -5.31 0.42
CA LEU A 191 10.45 -4.40 0.88
C LEU A 191 11.04 -3.23 1.70
N ALA A 192 11.95 -3.51 2.62
CA ALA A 192 12.63 -2.50 3.41
C ALA A 192 13.38 -1.51 2.52
N HIS A 193 14.12 -2.01 1.51
CA HIS A 193 14.83 -1.17 0.55
C HIS A 193 13.89 -0.21 -0.20
N VAL A 194 12.74 -0.69 -0.67
CA VAL A 194 11.72 0.15 -1.31
C VAL A 194 11.20 1.23 -0.37
N LEU A 195 10.82 0.83 0.85
CA LEU A 195 10.16 1.74 1.80
C LEU A 195 11.09 2.83 2.35
N ILE A 196 12.38 2.55 2.49
CA ILE A 196 13.35 3.58 2.90
C ILE A 196 13.72 4.53 1.76
N GLY A 197 13.32 4.23 0.51
CA GLY A 197 13.72 5.00 -0.68
C GLY A 197 15.08 4.60 -1.24
N GLY A 198 15.51 3.34 -1.03
CA GLY A 198 16.80 2.87 -1.52
C GLY A 198 17.97 3.67 -0.93
N ASP A 199 18.82 4.16 -1.82
CA ASP A 199 20.01 4.95 -1.46
C ASP A 199 19.78 6.47 -1.63
N CYS A 200 18.50 6.93 -1.56
CA CYS A 200 18.19 8.35 -1.67
C CYS A 200 18.78 9.18 -0.52
N SER A 201 18.94 10.48 -0.79
CA SER A 201 19.33 11.45 0.24
C SER A 201 18.17 11.64 1.24
N PRO A 202 18.42 11.62 2.55
CA PRO A 202 17.38 11.84 3.55
C PRO A 202 16.89 13.30 3.65
N VAL A 203 17.58 14.23 2.97
CA VAL A 203 17.27 15.66 2.99
C VAL A 203 16.74 16.18 1.65
N GLU A 204 16.72 15.32 0.62
CA GLU A 204 16.18 15.66 -0.69
C GLU A 204 14.92 14.84 -0.97
N PRO A 205 13.80 15.51 -1.31
CA PRO A 205 12.58 14.80 -1.60
C PRO A 205 12.69 14.04 -2.93
N VAL A 206 12.11 12.85 -2.96
CA VAL A 206 12.00 12.01 -4.16
C VAL A 206 10.58 12.07 -4.72
N THR A 207 10.43 11.80 -6.02
CA THR A 207 9.12 11.75 -6.68
C THR A 207 8.41 10.43 -6.39
N GLU A 208 7.09 10.40 -6.60
CA GLU A 208 6.32 9.14 -6.56
C GLU A 208 6.84 8.13 -7.59
N GLN A 209 7.26 8.61 -8.78
CA GLN A 209 7.80 7.74 -9.82
C GLN A 209 9.09 7.04 -9.37
N TYR A 210 9.95 7.72 -8.64
CA TYR A 210 11.14 7.11 -8.06
C TYR A 210 10.82 5.90 -7.17
N VAL A 211 9.80 6.02 -6.31
CA VAL A 211 9.38 4.90 -5.45
C VAL A 211 8.74 3.78 -6.28
N LEU A 212 7.94 4.12 -7.30
CA LEU A 212 7.38 3.14 -8.22
C LEU A 212 8.47 2.35 -8.99
N ASP A 213 9.57 3.01 -9.34
CA ASP A 213 10.69 2.35 -9.99
C ASP A 213 11.37 1.35 -9.03
N LEU A 214 11.59 1.72 -7.76
CA LEU A 214 12.08 0.81 -6.73
C LEU A 214 11.15 -0.38 -6.50
N GLU A 215 9.83 -0.16 -6.45
CA GLU A 215 8.84 -1.26 -6.35
C GLU A 215 8.99 -2.24 -7.51
N ARG A 216 9.11 -1.72 -8.74
CA ARG A 216 9.26 -2.54 -9.94
C ARG A 216 10.58 -3.31 -9.94
N GLU A 217 11.69 -2.68 -9.58
CA GLU A 217 13.00 -3.32 -9.49
C GLU A 217 13.00 -4.46 -8.47
N ALA A 218 12.49 -4.22 -7.27
CA ALA A 218 12.35 -5.24 -6.23
C ALA A 218 11.46 -6.40 -6.68
N PHE A 219 10.31 -6.10 -7.30
CA PHE A 219 9.41 -7.12 -7.84
C PHE A 219 10.10 -8.01 -8.88
N LEU A 220 10.81 -7.40 -9.84
CA LEU A 220 11.51 -8.16 -10.90
C LEU A 220 12.65 -9.00 -10.32
N ALA A 221 13.41 -8.48 -9.36
CA ALA A 221 14.47 -9.22 -8.69
C ALA A 221 13.91 -10.46 -7.98
N LEU A 222 12.79 -10.31 -7.27
CA LEU A 222 12.13 -11.42 -6.58
C LEU A 222 11.50 -12.44 -7.55
N CYS A 223 10.90 -12.01 -8.65
CA CYS A 223 10.40 -12.90 -9.69
C CYS A 223 11.48 -13.82 -10.27
N ALA A 224 12.73 -13.40 -10.29
CA ALA A 224 13.84 -14.18 -10.78
C ALA A 224 14.28 -15.30 -9.80
N THR A 225 13.80 -15.31 -8.57
CA THR A 225 14.15 -16.32 -7.56
C THR A 225 13.30 -17.58 -7.71
N GLU A 226 13.94 -18.75 -7.59
CA GLU A 226 13.27 -20.06 -7.70
C GLU A 226 12.14 -20.20 -6.67
N LYS A 227 12.41 -19.85 -5.41
CA LYS A 227 11.43 -19.95 -4.31
C LYS A 227 10.19 -19.08 -4.51
N THR A 228 10.33 -17.88 -5.08
CA THR A 228 9.17 -17.05 -5.46
C THR A 228 8.37 -17.71 -6.58
N GLN A 229 9.04 -18.27 -7.60
CA GLN A 229 8.36 -18.98 -8.70
C GLN A 229 7.59 -20.20 -8.19
N GLU A 230 8.17 -20.98 -7.26
CA GLU A 230 7.49 -22.10 -6.59
C GLU A 230 6.24 -21.62 -5.81
N ARG A 231 6.34 -20.51 -5.07
CA ARG A 231 5.19 -19.91 -4.35
C ARG A 231 4.08 -19.48 -5.30
N MET A 232 4.44 -18.78 -6.38
CA MET A 232 3.48 -18.38 -7.40
C MET A 232 2.80 -19.57 -8.03
N GLN A 233 3.57 -20.60 -8.40
CA GLN A 233 3.03 -21.84 -8.97
C GLN A 233 2.10 -22.56 -7.98
N ALA A 234 2.47 -22.66 -6.70
CA ALA A 234 1.65 -23.31 -5.69
C ALA A 234 0.28 -22.62 -5.56
N ILE A 235 0.23 -21.28 -5.49
CA ILE A 235 -1.02 -20.51 -5.44
C ILE A 235 -1.87 -20.75 -6.68
N LEU A 236 -1.27 -20.72 -7.88
CA LEU A 236 -2.00 -20.90 -9.14
C LEU A 236 -2.58 -22.32 -9.27
N MET A 237 -1.84 -23.34 -8.83
CA MET A 237 -2.25 -24.74 -8.98
C MET A 237 -3.15 -25.23 -7.84
N THR A 238 -2.98 -24.72 -6.63
CA THR A 238 -3.64 -25.29 -5.43
C THR A 238 -4.53 -24.31 -4.70
N GLY A 239 -4.42 -23.00 -4.99
CA GLY A 239 -5.08 -21.93 -4.23
C GLY A 239 -4.52 -21.75 -2.80
N LYS A 240 -3.43 -22.43 -2.45
CA LYS A 240 -2.83 -22.40 -1.11
C LYS A 240 -1.43 -21.79 -1.15
N PRO A 241 -1.07 -20.95 -0.15
CA PRO A 241 0.28 -20.42 -0.05
C PRO A 241 1.28 -21.54 0.29
N LEU A 242 2.45 -21.51 -0.36
CA LEU A 242 3.63 -22.32 -0.03
C LEU A 242 4.55 -21.47 0.86
N ARG A 243 5.10 -22.09 1.90
CA ARG A 243 6.23 -21.54 2.68
C ARG A 243 7.45 -22.43 2.49
N ASN A 244 8.50 -21.92 1.88
CA ASN A 244 9.74 -22.61 1.54
C ASN A 244 10.98 -21.84 2.01
#